data_9bab3a5a5b2ecbd77782e672afaeb744
#
_entry.id   9bab3a5a5b2ecbd77782e672afaeb744
#
_cell.length_a   1.000
_cell.length_b   1.000
_cell.length_c   1.000
_cell.angle_alpha   90.00
_cell.angle_beta   90.00
_cell.angle_gamma   90.00
#
_symmetry.space_group_name_H-M   'P 1'
#
loop_
_entity.id
_entity.type
_entity.pdbx_description
1 polymer ?
#
loop_
_entity_poly.entity_id
_entity_poly.type
_entity_poly.pdbx_seq_one_letter_code
_entity_poly.pdbx_strand_id
1 'polypeptide(L)'
;MRRADRLFQIVQLIRGRRLTTAAFLARRLEVSLRTVYRDVADLQGQGVPIEGEAGVGYRMRAGFDLPPLMFTTGEAQALVAAVRVAQARLDPLMAADADGEED
;
A
#
# COMPACT_ATOMS: atom_id res chain seq x y z
N MET A 1 17.13 2.86 0.80
CA MET A 1 15.76 2.64 0.26
C MET A 1 15.20 3.96 -0.25
N ARG A 2 14.65 3.94 -1.43
CA ARG A 2 14.03 5.14 -1.97
C ARG A 2 12.77 5.47 -1.22
N ARG A 3 12.42 6.76 -1.21
CA ARG A 3 11.23 7.18 -0.50
C ARG A 3 9.96 6.50 -1.03
N ALA A 4 9.83 6.39 -2.35
CA ALA A 4 8.67 5.74 -2.93
C ALA A 4 8.56 4.28 -2.50
N ASP A 5 9.67 3.57 -2.46
CA ASP A 5 9.68 2.19 -1.99
C ASP A 5 9.30 2.10 -0.52
N ARG A 6 9.79 3.04 0.27
CA ARG A 6 9.47 3.08 1.68
C ARG A 6 7.97 3.33 1.90
N LEU A 7 7.39 4.29 1.18
CA LEU A 7 5.96 4.56 1.28
C LEU A 7 5.14 3.33 0.91
N PHE A 8 5.54 2.65 -0.16
CA PHE A 8 4.86 1.42 -0.56
C PHE A 8 4.93 0.37 0.55
N GLN A 9 6.09 0.19 1.14
CA GLN A 9 6.24 -0.79 2.21
C GLN A 9 5.44 -0.44 3.45
N ILE A 10 5.33 0.85 3.76
CA ILE A 10 4.48 1.29 4.88
C ILE A 10 3.04 0.85 4.64
N VAL A 11 2.53 1.09 3.44
CA VAL A 11 1.16 0.69 3.11
C VAL A 11 1.00 -0.82 3.25
N GLN A 12 1.94 -1.59 2.73
CA GLN A 12 1.86 -3.05 2.80
C GLN A 12 1.90 -3.55 4.23
N LEU A 13 2.76 -2.97 5.05
CA LEU A 13 2.87 -3.39 6.44
C LEU A 13 1.61 -3.06 7.24
N ILE A 14 1.04 -1.88 7.00
CA ILE A 14 -0.19 -1.50 7.69
C ILE A 14 -1.36 -2.38 7.24
N ARG A 15 -1.44 -2.67 5.96
CA ARG A 15 -2.52 -3.53 5.44
C ARG A 15 -2.45 -4.95 5.99
N GLY A 16 -1.27 -5.45 6.20
CA GLY A 16 -1.08 -6.83 6.63
C GLY A 16 -1.23 -7.05 8.13
N ARG A 17 -1.49 -5.99 8.90
CA ARG A 17 -1.54 -6.09 10.35
C ARG A 17 -2.81 -5.42 10.86
N ARG A 18 -3.28 -5.87 12.03
CA ARG A 18 -4.46 -5.26 12.62
C ARG A 18 -4.16 -3.86 13.15
N LEU A 19 -2.97 -3.69 13.70
CA LEU A 19 -2.52 -2.41 14.21
C LEU A 19 -1.01 -2.37 14.07
N THR A 20 -0.51 -1.31 13.47
CA THR A 20 0.92 -1.14 13.23
C THR A 20 1.39 0.14 13.89
N THR A 21 2.35 0.02 14.80
CA THR A 21 2.85 1.20 15.51
C THR A 21 3.93 1.89 14.69
N ALA A 22 4.10 3.19 14.94
CA ALA A 22 5.18 3.94 14.30
C ALA A 22 6.53 3.37 14.70
N ALA A 23 6.66 2.92 15.95
CA ALA A 23 7.92 2.31 16.41
C ALA A 23 8.26 1.05 15.63
N PHE A 24 7.27 0.22 15.34
CA PHE A 24 7.49 -0.96 14.53
C PHE A 24 7.97 -0.58 13.13
N LEU A 25 7.29 0.40 12.52
CA LEU A 25 7.67 0.85 11.17
C LEU A 25 9.07 1.44 11.16
N ALA A 26 9.40 2.22 12.16
CA ALA A 26 10.72 2.84 12.25
C ALA A 26 11.81 1.77 12.32
N ARG A 27 11.61 0.77 13.15
CA ARG A 27 12.60 -0.32 13.27
C ARG A 27 12.67 -1.13 11.99
N ARG A 28 11.53 -1.47 11.43
CA ARG A 28 11.50 -2.33 10.26
C ARG A 28 12.14 -1.67 9.06
N LEU A 29 11.94 -0.37 8.91
CA LEU A 29 12.42 0.38 7.75
C LEU A 29 13.74 1.12 8.04
N GLU A 30 14.22 1.02 9.27
CA GLU A 30 15.48 1.65 9.68
C GLU A 30 15.47 3.16 9.45
N VAL A 31 14.39 3.79 9.88
CA VAL A 31 14.24 5.24 9.81
C VAL A 31 13.78 5.75 11.17
N SER A 32 13.79 7.07 11.35
CA SER A 32 13.36 7.67 12.60
C SER A 32 11.84 7.69 12.72
N LEU A 33 11.35 7.83 13.94
CA LEU A 33 9.93 8.01 14.18
C LEU A 33 9.40 9.23 13.41
N ARG A 34 10.18 10.29 13.39
CA ARG A 34 9.79 11.51 12.68
C ARG A 34 9.56 11.24 11.19
N THR A 35 10.44 10.43 10.59
CA THR A 35 10.28 10.06 9.19
C THR A 35 9.00 9.26 8.98
N VAL A 36 8.71 8.33 9.91
CA VAL A 36 7.48 7.54 9.81
C VAL A 36 6.25 8.44 9.89
N TYR A 37 6.23 9.36 10.86
CA TYR A 37 5.08 10.26 11.01
C TYR A 37 4.87 11.09 9.75
N ARG A 38 5.94 11.60 9.17
CA ARG A 38 5.84 12.40 7.97
C ARG A 38 5.36 11.57 6.79
N ASP A 39 5.89 10.35 6.66
CA ASP A 39 5.50 9.48 5.57
C ASP A 39 4.03 9.07 5.67
N VAL A 40 3.55 8.76 6.87
CA VAL A 40 2.15 8.42 7.07
C VAL A 40 1.26 9.62 6.73
N ALA A 41 1.66 10.82 7.17
CA ALA A 41 0.89 12.01 6.86
C ALA A 41 0.83 12.25 5.35
N ASP A 42 1.94 12.03 4.65
CA ASP A 42 1.96 12.17 3.20
C ASP A 42 1.02 11.17 2.52
N LEU A 43 1.02 9.93 2.98
CA LEU A 43 0.14 8.91 2.43
C LEU A 43 -1.32 9.28 2.67
N GLN A 44 -1.65 9.75 3.87
CA GLN A 44 -3.00 10.19 4.17
C GLN A 44 -3.42 11.37 3.29
N GLY A 45 -2.49 12.29 3.05
CA GLY A 45 -2.75 13.42 2.16
C GLY A 45 -2.98 13.01 0.72
N GLN A 46 -2.44 11.86 0.32
CA GLN A 46 -2.65 11.34 -1.03
C GLN A 46 -3.92 10.50 -1.14
N GLY A 47 -4.65 10.36 -0.06
CA GLY A 47 -5.90 9.62 -0.09
C GLY A 47 -5.82 8.19 0.38
N VAL A 48 -4.67 7.75 0.87
CA VAL A 48 -4.55 6.40 1.40
C VAL A 48 -5.33 6.35 2.72
N PRO A 49 -6.27 5.42 2.87
CA PRO A 49 -7.19 5.43 4.03
C PRO A 49 -6.56 4.83 5.29
N ILE A 50 -5.53 5.48 5.79
CA ILE A 50 -4.87 5.09 7.03
C ILE A 50 -5.52 5.83 8.18
N GLU A 51 -5.95 5.09 9.21
CA GLU A 51 -6.51 5.65 10.43
C GLU A 51 -5.53 5.44 11.57
N GLY A 52 -5.56 6.32 12.54
CA GLY A 52 -4.77 6.17 13.75
C GLY A 52 -3.98 7.40 14.10
N GLU A 53 -3.25 7.26 15.19
CA GLU A 53 -2.46 8.36 15.72
C GLU A 53 -1.07 7.87 16.09
N ALA A 54 -0.15 8.82 16.14
CA ALA A 54 1.26 8.54 16.34
C ALA A 54 1.55 7.70 17.60
N GLY A 55 0.88 7.96 18.69
CA GLY A 55 1.15 7.25 19.94
C GLY A 55 0.39 5.93 20.10
N VAL A 56 -0.58 5.68 19.25
CA VAL A 56 -1.45 4.51 19.38
C VAL A 56 -1.15 3.46 18.32
N GLY A 57 -1.06 3.88 17.10
CA GLY A 57 -0.82 2.97 15.99
C GLY A 57 -1.71 3.29 14.81
N TYR A 58 -1.45 2.59 13.71
CA TYR A 58 -2.12 2.82 12.44
C TYR A 58 -2.76 1.55 11.93
N ARG A 59 -3.85 1.73 11.18
CA ARG A 59 -4.50 0.62 10.51
C ARG A 59 -5.20 1.16 9.27
N MET A 60 -5.55 0.29 8.35
CA MET A 60 -6.37 0.71 7.23
C MET A 60 -7.82 0.90 7.71
N ARG A 61 -8.49 1.89 7.13
CA ARG A 61 -9.90 2.12 7.44
C ARG A 61 -10.69 0.85 7.12
N ALA A 62 -11.73 0.60 7.91
CA ALA A 62 -12.59 -0.55 7.70
C ALA A 62 -13.11 -0.56 6.28
N GLY A 63 -13.04 -1.71 5.64
CA GLY A 63 -13.40 -1.85 4.23
C GLY A 63 -12.23 -1.73 3.28
N PHE A 64 -11.09 -1.22 3.79
CA PHE A 64 -9.88 -1.12 3.00
C PHE A 64 -8.75 -1.93 3.61
N ASP A 65 -8.96 -2.53 4.79
CA ASP A 65 -7.95 -3.33 5.44
C ASP A 65 -8.09 -4.78 5.00
N LEU A 66 -8.01 -4.99 3.71
CA LEU A 66 -8.16 -6.34 3.18
C LEU A 66 -7.08 -7.24 3.74
N PRO A 67 -7.43 -8.46 4.10
CA PRO A 67 -6.42 -9.40 4.56
C PRO A 67 -5.44 -9.68 3.43
N PRO A 68 -4.24 -10.16 3.75
CA PRO A 68 -3.32 -10.58 2.70
C PRO A 68 -4.04 -11.60 1.84
N LEU A 69 -4.13 -11.31 0.56
CA LEU A 69 -4.89 -12.16 -0.32
C LEU A 69 -4.02 -13.35 -0.72
N MET A 70 -4.53 -14.54 -0.44
CA MET A 70 -3.85 -15.77 -0.78
C MET A 70 -4.49 -16.30 -2.04
N PHE A 71 -3.94 -15.92 -3.18
CA PHE A 71 -4.46 -16.38 -4.45
C PHE A 71 -3.61 -17.52 -4.98
N THR A 72 -4.22 -18.42 -5.70
CA THR A 72 -3.46 -19.31 -6.56
C THR A 72 -2.85 -18.46 -7.67
N THR A 73 -1.85 -19.00 -8.33
CA THR A 73 -1.22 -18.30 -9.44
C THR A 73 -2.24 -17.93 -10.51
N GLY A 74 -3.15 -18.86 -10.84
CA GLY A 74 -4.18 -18.56 -11.83
C GLY A 74 -5.14 -17.47 -11.41
N GLU A 75 -5.53 -17.48 -10.14
CA GLU A 75 -6.42 -16.43 -9.64
C GLU A 75 -5.74 -15.06 -9.65
N ALA A 76 -4.47 -15.02 -9.28
CA ALA A 76 -3.74 -13.76 -9.29
C ALA A 76 -3.60 -13.23 -10.72
N GLN A 77 -3.33 -14.11 -11.68
CA GLN A 77 -3.22 -13.71 -13.07
C GLN A 77 -4.55 -13.20 -13.61
N ALA A 78 -5.65 -13.85 -13.25
CA ALA A 78 -6.97 -13.42 -13.69
C ALA A 78 -7.29 -12.04 -13.11
N LEU A 79 -6.95 -11.80 -11.86
CA LEU A 79 -7.20 -10.51 -11.23
C LEU A 79 -6.39 -9.40 -11.93
N VAL A 80 -5.13 -9.66 -12.23
CA VAL A 80 -4.29 -8.69 -12.94
C VAL A 80 -4.87 -8.40 -14.32
N ALA A 81 -5.29 -9.43 -15.03
CA ALA A 81 -5.87 -9.24 -16.34
C ALA A 81 -7.15 -8.41 -16.29
N ALA A 82 -7.99 -8.66 -15.28
CA ALA A 82 -9.23 -7.90 -15.11
C ALA A 82 -8.94 -6.42 -14.83
N VAL A 83 -7.96 -6.16 -13.99
CA VAL A 83 -7.56 -4.78 -13.68
C VAL A 83 -7.05 -4.08 -14.94
N ARG A 84 -6.24 -4.75 -15.73
CA ARG A 84 -5.71 -4.17 -16.96
C ARG A 84 -6.82 -3.84 -17.95
N VAL A 85 -7.80 -4.73 -18.08
CA VAL A 85 -8.94 -4.46 -18.96
C VAL A 85 -9.70 -3.24 -18.48
N ALA A 86 -9.94 -3.15 -17.19
CA ALA A 86 -10.65 -1.99 -16.63
C ALA A 86 -9.86 -0.70 -16.87
N GLN A 87 -8.55 -0.74 -16.68
CA GLN A 87 -7.71 0.42 -16.91
C GLN A 87 -7.71 0.82 -18.39
N ALA A 88 -7.69 -0.14 -19.27
CA ALA A 88 -7.70 0.15 -20.71
C ALA A 88 -8.97 0.89 -21.12
N ARG A 89 -10.09 0.57 -20.48
CA ARG A 89 -11.35 1.26 -20.79
C ARG A 89 -11.44 2.65 -20.20
N LEU A 90 -10.82 2.82 -19.03
CA LEU A 90 -10.89 4.11 -18.35
C LEU A 90 -9.79 5.05 -18.81
N ASP A 91 -8.61 4.51 -19.07
CA ASP A 91 -7.45 5.30 -19.45
C ASP A 91 -6.48 4.43 -20.26
N PRO A 92 -6.68 4.39 -21.58
CA PRO A 92 -5.83 3.54 -22.43
C PRO A 92 -4.35 3.84 -22.35
N LEU A 93 -3.98 5.07 -22.11
CA LEU A 93 -2.58 5.44 -22.02
C LEU A 93 -1.93 4.85 -20.79
N MET A 94 -2.64 4.85 -19.69
CA MET A 94 -2.12 4.26 -18.46
C MET A 94 -2.11 2.75 -18.51
N ALA A 95 -3.02 2.17 -19.22
CA ALA A 95 -3.04 0.72 -19.36
C ALA A 95 -1.77 0.21 -20.03
N ALA A 96 -1.24 0.96 -20.96
CA ALA A 96 0.01 0.56 -21.63
C ALA A 96 1.17 0.55 -20.63
N ASP A 97 1.21 1.52 -19.75
CA ASP A 97 2.27 1.56 -18.74
C ASP A 97 2.12 0.43 -17.73
N ALA A 98 0.91 0.16 -17.33
CA ALA A 98 0.67 -0.90 -16.37
C ALA A 98 1.12 -2.25 -16.90
N ASP A 99 1.02 -2.44 -18.21
CA ASP A 99 1.46 -3.67 -18.77
C ASP A 99 2.95 -3.86 -18.69
N GLY A 100 3.70 -2.79 -18.73
CA GLY A 100 5.14 -2.90 -18.72
C GLY A 100 5.71 -3.57 -17.51
N GLU A 101 4.97 -3.68 -16.42
CA GLU A 101 5.54 -4.28 -15.30
C GLU A 101 5.10 -5.64 -15.01
N GLU A 102 4.35 -6.25 -15.70
CA GLU A 102 3.89 -7.43 -15.39
C GLU A 102 4.60 -8.48 -15.63
N ASP A 103 4.91 -8.66 -15.72
CA ASP A 103 5.34 -9.80 -15.71
C ASP A 103 5.91 -10.05 -15.48
#